data_d0aff8090b74f77ffe6bc9e5ed699cd6
#
_entry.id   d0aff8090b74f77ffe6bc9e5ed699cd6
#
_cell.length_a   1.000
_cell.length_b   1.000
_cell.length_c   1.000
_cell.angle_alpha   90.00
_cell.angle_beta   90.00
_cell.angle_gamma   90.00
#
_symmetry.space_group_name_H-M   'P 1'
#
loop_
_entity.id
_entity.type
_entity.pdbx_description
1 polymer ?
#
loop_
_entity_poly.entity_id
_entity_poly.type
_entity_poly.pdbx_seq_one_letter_code
_entity_poly.pdbx_strand_id
1 'polypeptide(L)'
;MGVTAAGLSAFFAGSVFVVFASGLLASRLAPRFGAAKVGMTGILMALASGLRLVMLGGTQPAPFMAAVTLFLAGMGLVNPIGTAIALEPFGDRAGVASALLGFLQMACAAVATGLIGALSLSPAGAFAWITAGSAALAAAAFAIVLRSAHRTSNVHTHC
;
A
#
# COMPACT_ATOMS: atom_id res chain seq x y z
N MET A 1 3.38 -6.35 -26.25
CA MET A 1 3.62 -7.40 -25.26
C MET A 1 2.68 -8.56 -25.59
N GLY A 2 3.21 -9.75 -25.94
CA GLY A 2 2.41 -10.91 -26.34
C GLY A 2 1.79 -11.67 -25.14
N VAL A 3 1.10 -10.96 -24.24
CA VAL A 3 0.41 -11.59 -23.10
C VAL A 3 -0.97 -12.03 -23.61
N THR A 4 -1.27 -13.32 -23.54
CA THR A 4 -2.59 -13.85 -23.89
C THR A 4 -3.64 -13.40 -22.87
N ALA A 5 -4.91 -13.31 -23.29
CA ALA A 5 -6.01 -12.95 -22.39
C ALA A 5 -6.09 -13.89 -21.19
N ALA A 6 -5.83 -15.18 -21.37
CA ALA A 6 -5.76 -16.17 -20.28
C ALA A 6 -4.62 -15.88 -19.30
N GLY A 7 -3.45 -15.49 -19.78
CA GLY A 7 -2.32 -15.12 -18.94
C GLY A 7 -2.61 -13.88 -18.09
N LEU A 8 -3.27 -12.88 -18.66
CA LEU A 8 -3.69 -11.69 -17.95
C LEU A 8 -4.72 -12.00 -16.86
N SER A 9 -5.71 -12.83 -17.16
CA SER A 9 -6.72 -13.26 -16.17
C SER A 9 -6.11 -14.05 -15.03
N ALA A 10 -5.17 -14.95 -15.32
CA ALA A 10 -4.44 -15.71 -14.30
C ALA A 10 -3.59 -14.80 -13.40
N PHE A 11 -2.95 -13.78 -13.98
CA PHE A 11 -2.21 -12.78 -13.21
C PHE A 11 -3.13 -11.98 -12.27
N PHE A 12 -4.28 -11.53 -12.73
CA PHE A 12 -5.24 -10.82 -11.88
C PHE A 12 -5.78 -11.72 -10.76
N ALA A 13 -6.16 -12.96 -11.06
CA ALA A 13 -6.61 -13.92 -10.06
C ALA A 13 -5.53 -14.18 -9.00
N GLY A 14 -4.29 -14.40 -9.42
CA GLY A 14 -3.13 -14.58 -8.54
C GLY A 14 -2.87 -13.33 -7.67
N SER A 15 -3.02 -12.14 -8.25
CA SER A 15 -2.86 -10.87 -7.53
C SER A 15 -3.89 -10.69 -6.42
N VAL A 16 -5.15 -11.01 -6.67
CA VAL A 16 -6.21 -10.98 -5.64
C VAL A 16 -5.89 -11.97 -4.51
N PHE A 17 -5.44 -13.18 -4.86
CA PHE A 17 -5.04 -14.17 -3.87
C PHE A 17 -3.87 -13.69 -3.00
N VAL A 18 -2.86 -13.06 -3.60
CA VAL A 18 -1.71 -12.49 -2.86
C VAL A 18 -2.16 -11.41 -1.89
N VAL A 19 -3.01 -10.48 -2.30
CA VAL A 19 -3.54 -9.41 -1.42
C VAL A 19 -4.31 -10.02 -0.26
N PHE A 20 -5.19 -10.99 -0.53
CA PHE A 20 -5.99 -11.65 0.49
C PHE A 20 -5.11 -12.44 1.49
N ALA A 21 -4.18 -13.24 0.99
CA ALA A 21 -3.25 -13.99 1.82
C ALA A 21 -2.37 -13.07 2.69
N SER A 22 -1.88 -11.98 2.13
CA SER A 22 -1.11 -10.97 2.86
C SER A 22 -1.95 -10.27 3.94
N GLY A 23 -3.21 -9.98 3.68
CA GLY A 23 -4.14 -9.42 4.66
C GLY A 23 -4.41 -10.38 5.83
N LEU A 24 -4.63 -11.67 5.54
CA LEU A 24 -4.74 -12.71 6.57
C LEU A 24 -3.43 -12.86 7.38
N LEU A 25 -2.29 -12.76 6.72
CA LEU A 25 -1.00 -12.81 7.38
C LEU A 25 -0.81 -11.58 8.29
N ALA A 26 -1.22 -10.39 7.86
CA ALA A 26 -1.18 -9.18 8.66
C ALA A 26 -1.97 -9.32 9.96
N SER A 27 -3.18 -9.87 9.90
CA SER A 27 -4.03 -10.08 11.09
C SER A 27 -3.43 -11.07 12.09
N ARG A 28 -2.62 -12.03 11.64
CA ARG A 28 -1.92 -12.99 12.50
C ARG A 28 -0.59 -12.46 13.04
N LEU A 29 0.11 -11.65 12.26
CA LEU A 29 1.43 -11.10 12.62
C LEU A 29 1.33 -9.86 13.50
N ALA A 30 0.31 -9.02 13.31
CA ALA A 30 0.14 -7.79 14.08
C ALA A 30 0.07 -8.02 15.60
N PRO A 31 -0.67 -9.03 16.14
CA PRO A 31 -0.68 -9.32 17.57
C PRO A 31 0.65 -9.84 18.10
N ARG A 32 1.46 -10.53 17.27
CA ARG A 32 2.73 -11.15 17.68
C ARG A 32 3.91 -10.19 17.64
N PHE A 33 4.00 -9.38 16.59
CA PHE A 33 5.17 -8.53 16.32
C PHE A 33 4.89 -7.04 16.50
N GLY A 34 3.63 -6.68 16.70
CA GLY A 34 3.16 -5.30 16.78
C GLY A 34 2.73 -4.75 15.42
N ALA A 35 1.59 -4.07 15.40
CA ALA A 35 0.99 -3.49 14.19
C ALA A 35 1.95 -2.53 13.45
N ALA A 36 2.72 -1.72 14.21
CA ALA A 36 3.69 -0.78 13.66
C ALA A 36 4.81 -1.48 12.84
N LYS A 37 5.35 -2.59 13.35
CA LYS A 37 6.42 -3.32 12.66
C LYS A 37 5.90 -4.01 11.39
N VAL A 38 4.72 -4.63 11.47
CA VAL A 38 4.10 -5.29 10.31
C VAL A 38 3.71 -4.26 9.25
N GLY A 39 3.14 -3.12 9.64
CA GLY A 39 2.85 -2.02 8.72
C GLY A 39 4.11 -1.46 8.05
N MET A 40 5.19 -1.24 8.82
CA MET A 40 6.46 -0.78 8.27
C MET A 40 7.05 -1.78 7.26
N THR A 41 6.98 -3.08 7.55
CA THR A 41 7.44 -4.11 6.59
C THR A 41 6.66 -4.03 5.28
N GLY A 42 5.34 -3.88 5.34
CA GLY A 42 4.50 -3.72 4.14
C GLY A 42 4.84 -2.47 3.34
N ILE A 43 5.09 -1.33 4.01
CA ILE A 43 5.51 -0.07 3.38
C ILE A 43 6.88 -0.23 2.70
N LEU A 44 7.84 -0.88 3.36
CA LEU A 44 9.17 -1.13 2.79
C LEU A 44 9.10 -2.05 1.56
N MET A 45 8.24 -3.07 1.59
CA MET A 45 7.98 -3.92 0.41
C MET A 45 7.40 -3.10 -0.75
N ALA A 46 6.44 -2.23 -0.48
CA ALA A 46 5.84 -1.35 -1.48
C ALA A 46 6.86 -0.36 -2.07
N LEU A 47 7.71 0.24 -1.22
CA LEU A 47 8.80 1.13 -1.66
C LEU A 47 9.83 0.39 -2.53
N ALA A 48 10.30 -0.76 -2.08
CA ALA A 48 11.27 -1.58 -2.83
C ALA A 48 10.72 -1.99 -4.19
N SER A 49 9.44 -2.34 -4.24
CA SER A 49 8.72 -2.64 -5.48
C SER A 49 8.63 -1.44 -6.41
N GLY A 50 8.20 -0.28 -5.89
CA GLY A 50 8.11 0.96 -6.66
C GLY A 50 9.46 1.37 -7.25
N LEU A 51 10.53 1.31 -6.44
CA LEU A 51 11.88 1.61 -6.89
C LEU A 51 12.35 0.64 -7.99
N ARG A 52 12.08 -0.66 -7.85
CA ARG A 52 12.38 -1.65 -8.90
C ARG A 52 11.61 -1.36 -10.19
N LEU A 53 10.34 -0.98 -10.11
CA LEU A 53 9.56 -0.62 -11.30
C LEU A 53 10.14 0.58 -12.03
N VAL A 54 10.59 1.61 -11.30
CA VAL A 54 11.27 2.77 -11.88
C VAL A 54 12.59 2.36 -12.55
N MET A 55 13.41 1.54 -11.88
CA MET A 55 14.71 1.09 -12.40
C MET A 55 14.61 0.20 -13.64
N LEU A 56 13.60 -0.68 -13.71
CA LEU A 56 13.40 -1.62 -14.82
C LEU A 56 12.78 -0.97 -16.06
N GLY A 57 12.24 0.24 -15.93
CA GLY A 57 11.61 0.96 -17.04
C GLY A 57 10.43 0.24 -17.73
N GLY A 58 9.89 -0.82 -17.12
CA GLY A 58 8.75 -1.58 -17.64
C GLY A 58 9.03 -2.38 -18.93
N THR A 59 10.30 -2.59 -19.29
CA THR A 59 10.70 -3.18 -20.58
C THR A 59 10.48 -4.71 -20.65
N GLN A 60 10.52 -5.40 -19.51
CA GLN A 60 10.37 -6.84 -19.45
C GLN A 60 9.11 -7.25 -18.65
N PRO A 61 8.23 -8.12 -19.17
CA PRO A 61 6.98 -8.46 -18.51
C PRO A 61 7.15 -9.24 -17.19
N ALA A 62 8.07 -10.19 -17.13
CA ALA A 62 8.25 -11.04 -15.95
C ALA A 62 8.73 -10.25 -14.71
N PRO A 63 9.80 -9.45 -14.74
CA PRO A 63 10.21 -8.64 -13.60
C PRO A 63 9.20 -7.54 -13.25
N PHE A 64 8.44 -7.03 -14.22
CA PHE A 64 7.33 -6.09 -13.98
C PHE A 64 6.23 -6.77 -13.15
N MET A 65 5.76 -7.95 -13.57
CA MET A 65 4.74 -8.72 -12.84
C MET A 65 5.20 -9.08 -11.42
N ALA A 66 6.46 -9.49 -11.25
CA ALA A 66 7.03 -9.79 -9.93
C ALA A 66 7.04 -8.54 -9.02
N ALA A 67 7.40 -7.38 -9.55
CA ALA A 67 7.40 -6.14 -8.79
C ALA A 67 5.97 -5.72 -8.40
N VAL A 68 4.99 -5.81 -9.31
CA VAL A 68 3.57 -5.53 -9.00
C VAL A 68 3.05 -6.49 -7.93
N THR A 69 3.37 -7.77 -8.01
CA THR A 69 2.97 -8.76 -6.99
C THR A 69 3.56 -8.41 -5.62
N LEU A 70 4.83 -8.01 -5.56
CA LEU A 70 5.48 -7.57 -4.32
C LEU A 70 4.81 -6.31 -3.74
N PHE A 71 4.44 -5.35 -4.59
CA PHE A 71 3.69 -4.16 -4.20
C PHE A 71 2.34 -4.53 -3.57
N LEU A 72 1.60 -5.41 -4.25
CA LEU A 72 0.29 -5.87 -3.79
C LEU A 72 0.38 -6.64 -2.46
N ALA A 73 1.43 -7.45 -2.27
CA ALA A 73 1.70 -8.11 -1.00
C ALA A 73 1.95 -7.10 0.12
N GLY A 74 2.77 -6.07 -0.13
CA GLY A 74 3.01 -4.96 0.80
C GLY A 74 1.72 -4.22 1.16
N MET A 75 0.90 -3.89 0.16
CA MET A 75 -0.40 -3.23 0.37
C MET A 75 -1.37 -4.11 1.16
N GLY A 76 -1.37 -5.42 0.92
CA GLY A 76 -2.17 -6.39 1.68
C GLY A 76 -1.80 -6.42 3.16
N LEU A 77 -0.53 -6.19 3.52
CA LEU A 77 -0.09 -6.06 4.91
C LEU A 77 -0.49 -4.71 5.53
N VAL A 78 -0.36 -3.62 4.79
CA VAL A 78 -0.59 -2.26 5.31
C VAL A 78 -2.07 -1.94 5.46
N ASN A 79 -2.91 -2.36 4.50
CA ASN A 79 -4.29 -1.93 4.40
C ASN A 79 -5.14 -2.26 5.64
N PRO A 80 -5.16 -3.51 6.17
CA PRO A 80 -5.95 -3.83 7.36
C PRO A 80 -5.44 -3.11 8.61
N ILE A 81 -4.12 -2.93 8.74
CA ILE A 81 -3.51 -2.25 9.87
C ILE A 81 -3.82 -0.76 9.82
N GLY A 82 -3.65 -0.13 8.66
CA GLY A 82 -3.95 1.29 8.47
C GLY A 82 -5.42 1.61 8.70
N THR A 83 -6.32 0.75 8.21
CA THR A 83 -7.76 0.88 8.44
C THR A 83 -8.11 0.76 9.91
N ALA A 84 -7.56 -0.23 10.62
CA ALA A 84 -7.80 -0.42 12.05
C ALA A 84 -7.36 0.81 12.87
N ILE A 85 -6.14 1.31 12.63
CA ILE A 85 -5.62 2.50 13.31
C ILE A 85 -6.44 3.75 12.97
N ALA A 86 -6.85 3.91 11.71
CA ALA A 86 -7.64 5.06 11.28
C ALA A 86 -9.05 5.09 11.89
N LEU A 87 -9.65 3.92 12.15
CA LEU A 87 -11.00 3.80 12.69
C LEU A 87 -11.03 3.76 14.22
N GLU A 88 -9.92 3.44 14.89
CA GLU A 88 -9.83 3.31 16.34
C GLU A 88 -10.40 4.52 17.12
N PRO A 89 -10.12 5.80 16.74
CA PRO A 89 -10.63 6.96 17.47
C PRO A 89 -12.14 7.19 17.34
N PHE A 90 -12.81 6.53 16.40
CA PHE A 90 -14.19 6.84 16.04
C PHE A 90 -15.25 5.96 16.73
N GLY A 91 -14.86 4.91 17.47
CA GLY A 91 -15.74 4.09 18.29
C GLY A 91 -17.17 3.90 17.73
N ASP A 92 -18.16 4.52 18.37
CA ASP A 92 -19.57 4.42 17.98
C ASP A 92 -19.90 5.01 16.60
N ARG A 93 -19.01 5.81 16.03
CA ARG A 93 -19.14 6.43 14.69
C ARG A 93 -18.33 5.72 13.62
N ALA A 94 -17.84 4.51 13.89
CA ALA A 94 -16.96 3.76 12.98
C ALA A 94 -17.59 3.54 11.58
N GLY A 95 -18.92 3.43 11.48
CA GLY A 95 -19.64 3.32 10.21
C GLY A 95 -19.47 4.54 9.31
N VAL A 96 -19.63 5.74 9.87
CA VAL A 96 -19.45 6.99 9.11
C VAL A 96 -17.97 7.20 8.76
N ALA A 97 -17.07 6.91 9.70
CA ALA A 97 -15.63 7.01 9.47
C ALA A 97 -15.15 6.04 8.37
N SER A 98 -15.65 4.81 8.34
CA SER A 98 -15.31 3.83 7.30
C SER A 98 -15.84 4.24 5.91
N ALA A 99 -17.05 4.82 5.85
CA ALA A 99 -17.61 5.35 4.61
C ALA A 99 -16.76 6.52 4.06
N LEU A 100 -16.33 7.43 4.95
CA LEU A 100 -15.45 8.54 4.58
C LEU A 100 -14.07 8.04 4.11
N LEU A 101 -13.50 7.05 4.80
CA LEU A 101 -12.24 6.43 4.41
C LEU A 101 -12.35 5.79 3.02
N GLY A 102 -13.41 5.03 2.76
CA GLY A 102 -13.67 4.44 1.44
C GLY A 102 -13.85 5.50 0.35
N PHE A 103 -14.57 6.59 0.64
CA PHE A 103 -14.71 7.70 -0.28
C PHE A 103 -13.35 8.34 -0.62
N LEU A 104 -12.53 8.62 0.38
CA LEU A 104 -11.19 9.18 0.18
C LEU A 104 -10.29 8.24 -0.63
N GLN A 105 -10.34 6.93 -0.38
CA GLN A 105 -9.60 5.93 -1.16
C GLN A 105 -10.01 5.96 -2.63
N MET A 106 -11.31 6.01 -2.92
CA MET A 106 -11.80 6.07 -4.30
C MET A 106 -11.45 7.41 -4.97
N ALA A 107 -11.53 8.52 -4.26
CA ALA A 107 -11.13 9.83 -4.76
C ALA A 107 -9.62 9.85 -5.11
N CYS A 108 -8.76 9.34 -4.24
CA CYS A 108 -7.33 9.21 -4.52
C CYS A 108 -7.05 8.29 -5.72
N ALA A 109 -7.78 7.18 -5.86
CA ALA A 109 -7.65 6.29 -7.00
C ALA A 109 -8.06 6.98 -8.32
N ALA A 110 -9.15 7.75 -8.31
CA ALA A 110 -9.60 8.52 -9.47
C ALA A 110 -8.56 9.58 -9.88
N VAL A 111 -8.01 10.33 -8.92
CA VAL A 111 -6.94 11.30 -9.17
C VAL A 111 -5.70 10.62 -9.74
N ALA A 112 -5.26 9.52 -9.14
CA ALA A 112 -4.09 8.77 -9.61
C ALA A 112 -4.29 8.26 -11.06
N THR A 113 -5.48 7.72 -11.37
CA THR A 113 -5.83 7.26 -12.72
C THR A 113 -5.87 8.41 -13.71
N GLY A 114 -6.44 9.56 -13.32
CA GLY A 114 -6.46 10.77 -14.14
C GLY A 114 -5.04 11.28 -14.44
N LEU A 115 -4.16 11.28 -13.43
CA LEU A 115 -2.75 11.66 -13.62
C LEU A 115 -2.01 10.71 -14.58
N ILE A 116 -2.25 9.40 -14.50
CA ILE A 116 -1.68 8.43 -15.45
C ILE A 116 -2.09 8.77 -16.88
N GLY A 117 -3.38 9.10 -17.09
CA GLY A 117 -3.89 9.48 -18.40
C GLY A 117 -3.35 10.81 -18.94
N ALA A 118 -3.03 11.76 -18.04
CA ALA A 118 -2.49 13.07 -18.42
C ALA A 118 -0.98 13.09 -18.68
N LEU A 119 -0.23 12.12 -18.12
CA LEU A 119 1.21 12.04 -18.30
C LEU A 119 1.55 11.47 -19.69
N SER A 120 2.41 12.17 -20.45
CA SER A 120 2.94 11.73 -21.74
C SER A 120 3.96 10.59 -21.63
N LEU A 121 3.94 9.85 -20.52
CA LEU A 121 4.80 8.71 -20.24
C LEU A 121 4.17 7.41 -20.76
N SER A 122 5.01 6.38 -20.97
CA SER A 122 4.47 5.05 -21.19
C SER A 122 3.60 4.62 -20.01
N PRO A 123 2.49 3.86 -20.22
CA PRO A 123 1.61 3.45 -19.11
C PRO A 123 2.35 2.74 -17.98
N ALA A 124 3.37 1.93 -18.30
CA ALA A 124 4.22 1.26 -17.31
C ALA A 124 5.09 2.26 -16.51
N GLY A 125 5.64 3.27 -17.19
CA GLY A 125 6.43 4.32 -16.54
C GLY A 125 5.58 5.20 -15.62
N ALA A 126 4.42 5.66 -16.08
CA ALA A 126 3.49 6.44 -15.27
C ALA A 126 3.05 5.66 -14.02
N PHE A 127 2.71 4.38 -14.19
CA PHE A 127 2.37 3.49 -13.08
C PHE A 127 3.53 3.35 -12.07
N ALA A 128 4.76 3.17 -12.55
CA ALA A 128 5.95 3.04 -11.71
C ALA A 128 6.17 4.30 -10.85
N TRP A 129 6.10 5.48 -11.44
CA TRP A 129 6.29 6.75 -10.72
C TRP A 129 5.19 7.02 -9.69
N ILE A 130 3.93 6.76 -10.02
CA ILE A 130 2.81 6.93 -9.09
C ILE A 130 2.92 5.94 -7.95
N THR A 131 3.28 4.68 -8.22
CA THR A 131 3.48 3.66 -7.21
C THR A 131 4.62 4.02 -6.26
N ALA A 132 5.76 4.44 -6.79
CA ALA A 132 6.90 4.88 -5.98
C ALA A 132 6.58 6.12 -5.15
N GLY A 133 5.93 7.11 -5.74
CA GLY A 133 5.54 8.35 -5.06
C GLY A 133 4.52 8.11 -3.93
N SER A 134 3.49 7.31 -4.18
CA SER A 134 2.49 6.98 -3.17
C SER A 134 3.09 6.17 -2.00
N ALA A 135 3.99 5.23 -2.29
CA ALA A 135 4.68 4.46 -1.27
C ALA A 135 5.63 5.34 -0.44
N ALA A 136 6.31 6.32 -1.05
CA ALA A 136 7.15 7.29 -0.35
C ALA A 136 6.31 8.20 0.57
N LEU A 137 5.16 8.67 0.11
CA LEU A 137 4.23 9.47 0.93
C LEU A 137 3.69 8.65 2.10
N ALA A 138 3.32 7.39 1.86
CA ALA A 138 2.87 6.48 2.92
C ALA A 138 3.95 6.25 3.97
N ALA A 139 5.21 6.05 3.55
CA ALA A 139 6.34 5.88 4.45
C ALA A 139 6.59 7.14 5.28
N ALA A 140 6.53 8.33 4.67
CA ALA A 140 6.70 9.60 5.38
C ALA A 140 5.59 9.82 6.41
N ALA A 141 4.32 9.61 6.02
CA ALA A 141 3.18 9.73 6.92
C ALA A 141 3.30 8.77 8.12
N PHE A 142 3.65 7.52 7.85
CA PHE A 142 3.82 6.51 8.90
C PHE A 142 4.96 6.85 9.86
N ALA A 143 6.08 7.35 9.33
CA ALA A 143 7.21 7.81 10.16
C ALA A 143 6.82 8.98 11.06
N ILE A 144 6.00 9.91 10.59
CA ILE A 144 5.49 11.04 11.38
C ILE A 144 4.62 10.52 12.52
N VAL A 145 3.69 9.60 12.24
CA VAL A 145 2.80 9.01 13.25
C VAL A 145 3.60 8.30 14.33
N LEU A 146 4.59 7.50 13.95
CA LEU A 146 5.46 6.80 14.92
C LEU A 146 6.24 7.78 15.79
N ARG A 147 6.79 8.86 15.23
CA ARG A 147 7.50 9.91 15.99
C ARG A 147 6.59 10.63 16.98
N SER A 148 5.35 10.91 16.60
CA SER A 148 4.36 11.53 17.48
C SER A 148 3.98 10.63 18.64
N ALA A 149 3.77 9.33 18.39
CA ALA A 149 3.47 8.35 19.44
C ALA A 149 4.61 8.21 20.47
N HIS A 150 5.87 8.22 20.01
CA HIS A 150 7.03 8.20 20.93
C HIS A 150 7.16 9.46 21.77
N ARG A 151 6.76 10.63 21.28
CA ARG A 151 6.81 11.88 22.05
C ARG A 151 5.78 11.90 23.17
N THR A 152 4.58 11.41 22.95
CA THR A 152 3.53 11.35 23.99
C THR A 152 3.86 10.34 25.08
N SER A 153 4.49 9.21 24.76
CA SER A 153 4.92 8.22 25.75
C SER A 153 5.98 8.77 26.72
N ASN A 154 6.91 9.60 26.24
CA ASN A 154 7.98 10.17 27.06
C ASN A 154 7.48 11.27 28.03
N VAL A 155 6.34 11.92 27.74
CA VAL A 155 5.78 12.96 28.62
C VAL A 155 5.14 12.33 29.88
N HIS A 156 4.55 11.13 29.75
CA HIS A 156 3.92 10.44 30.88
C HIS A 156 4.90 9.72 31.82
N THR A 157 6.17 9.58 31.45
CA THR A 157 7.19 8.95 32.33
C THR A 157 7.92 9.96 33.24
N HIS A 158 7.68 11.26 33.11
CA HIS A 158 8.30 12.33 33.89
C HIS A 158 7.34 13.04 34.85
N CYS A 159 6.09 12.58 35.00
CA CYS A 159 5.16 12.95 36.07
C CYS A 159 4.94 11.78 37.03
#